data_8aaa44f1cb1eade47bf5b3996f398816
#
_entry.id   8aaa44f1cb1eade47bf5b3996f398816
#
_cell.length_a   1.000
_cell.length_b   1.000
_cell.length_c   1.000
_cell.angle_alpha   90.00
_cell.angle_beta   90.00
_cell.angle_gamma   90.00
#
_symmetry.space_group_name_H-M   'P 1'
#
loop_
_entity.id
_entity.type
_entity.pdbx_description
1 polymer ?
#
loop_
_entity_poly.entity_id
_entity_poly.type
_entity_poly.pdbx_seq_one_letter_code
_entity_poly.pdbx_strand_id
1 'polypeptide(L)'
;PQEQFGWELNPGHLTADEEWLASPFFSGSDKTVQSGMIFQVDFIPNQEGHHGVSAESRVAIADAELRKDIENKYPELWERIQNRRAYMRDELNIELKEELLPLCSTLAYYRPFFLNPDKALTLK
;
A
#
# COMPACT_ATOMS: atom_id res chain seq x y z
N PRO A 1 -10.62 -9.74 -6.22
CA PRO A 1 -10.47 -8.28 -6.21
C PRO A 1 -10.39 -7.68 -7.60
N GLN A 2 -9.56 -8.21 -8.50
CA GLN A 2 -9.44 -7.69 -9.87
C GLN A 2 -10.76 -7.80 -10.64
N GLU A 3 -11.40 -8.93 -10.59
CA GLU A 3 -12.73 -9.15 -11.20
C GLU A 3 -13.81 -8.28 -10.56
N GLN A 4 -13.71 -8.06 -9.25
CA GLN A 4 -14.70 -7.27 -8.50
C GLN A 4 -14.57 -5.76 -8.74
N PHE A 5 -13.35 -5.25 -8.88
CA PHE A 5 -13.06 -3.82 -8.98
C PHE A 5 -12.54 -3.40 -10.35
N GLY A 6 -12.36 -4.32 -11.27
CA GLY A 6 -12.06 -4.06 -12.68
C GLY A 6 -10.74 -3.36 -12.95
N TRP A 7 -9.67 -3.57 -12.14
CA TRP A 7 -8.38 -2.99 -12.50
C TRP A 7 -7.65 -3.86 -13.53
N GLU A 8 -7.01 -3.20 -14.48
CA GLU A 8 -6.35 -3.85 -15.61
C GLU A 8 -4.88 -4.18 -15.36
N LEU A 9 -4.26 -3.47 -14.42
CA LEU A 9 -2.85 -3.63 -14.07
C LEU A 9 -2.66 -4.52 -12.84
N ASN A 10 -1.41 -4.91 -12.58
CA ASN A 10 -1.07 -5.60 -11.35
C ASN A 10 -1.29 -4.68 -10.12
N PRO A 11 -1.48 -5.26 -8.91
CA PRO A 11 -1.80 -4.49 -7.72
C PRO A 11 -0.61 -3.72 -7.13
N GLY A 12 0.53 -3.69 -7.80
CA GLY A 12 1.71 -2.98 -7.36
C GLY A 12 3.00 -3.44 -8.04
N HIS A 13 4.03 -2.65 -7.90
CA HIS A 13 5.35 -2.86 -8.48
C HIS A 13 6.45 -2.38 -7.53
N LEU A 14 7.69 -2.82 -7.76
CA LEU A 14 8.84 -2.26 -7.05
C LEU A 14 8.99 -0.77 -7.40
N THR A 15 9.42 0.01 -6.43
CA THR A 15 9.83 1.39 -6.70
C THR A 15 11.19 1.36 -7.42
N ALA A 16 11.17 1.56 -8.72
CA ALA A 16 12.33 1.47 -9.60
C ALA A 16 12.16 2.36 -10.83
N ASP A 17 13.23 2.54 -11.60
CA ASP A 17 13.23 3.35 -12.82
C ASP A 17 12.32 2.77 -13.92
N GLU A 18 12.17 1.44 -13.94
CA GLU A 18 11.34 0.70 -14.88
C GLU A 18 10.14 0.06 -14.16
N GLU A 19 9.28 0.88 -13.62
CA GLU A 19 8.20 0.49 -12.72
C GLU A 19 7.29 -0.61 -13.27
N TRP A 20 6.89 -0.49 -14.52
CA TRP A 20 5.95 -1.42 -15.16
C TRP A 20 6.49 -2.84 -15.35
N LEU A 21 7.81 -2.98 -15.46
CA LEU A 21 8.49 -4.27 -15.61
C LEU A 21 8.94 -4.87 -14.29
N ALA A 22 8.86 -4.09 -13.22
CA ALA A 22 9.37 -4.46 -11.90
C ALA A 22 8.31 -5.01 -10.94
N SER A 23 7.20 -5.56 -11.44
CA SER A 23 6.18 -6.18 -10.61
C SER A 23 6.41 -7.69 -10.43
N PRO A 24 6.45 -8.19 -9.19
CA PRO A 24 6.42 -9.62 -8.92
C PRO A 24 4.99 -10.20 -8.85
N PHE A 25 3.95 -9.36 -8.94
CA PHE A 25 2.56 -9.73 -8.66
C PHE A 25 1.78 -10.11 -9.92
N PHE A 26 2.15 -11.20 -10.54
CA PHE A 26 1.43 -11.75 -11.69
C PHE A 26 1.22 -13.26 -11.55
N SER A 27 0.25 -13.79 -12.29
CA SER A 27 -0.05 -15.22 -12.26
C SER A 27 1.12 -16.05 -12.78
N GLY A 28 1.57 -17.02 -11.99
CA GLY A 28 2.73 -17.84 -12.30
C GLY A 28 4.09 -17.22 -11.98
N SER A 29 4.11 -16.09 -11.26
CA SER A 29 5.37 -15.49 -10.79
C SER A 29 6.10 -16.42 -9.82
N ASP A 30 7.38 -16.60 -10.06
CA ASP A 30 8.35 -17.29 -9.17
C ASP A 30 9.10 -16.31 -8.24
N LYS A 31 8.77 -15.03 -8.30
CA LYS A 31 9.45 -14.00 -7.53
C LYS A 31 9.05 -14.05 -6.06
N THR A 32 10.04 -13.99 -5.20
CA THR A 32 9.86 -13.93 -3.75
C THR A 32 10.02 -12.49 -3.26
N VAL A 33 9.05 -12.02 -2.51
CA VAL A 33 9.14 -10.74 -1.81
C VAL A 33 10.15 -10.86 -0.67
N GLN A 34 11.10 -9.93 -0.61
CA GLN A 34 12.21 -9.96 0.35
C GLN A 34 12.22 -8.70 1.22
N SER A 35 12.83 -8.82 2.40
CA SER A 35 13.12 -7.70 3.29
C SER A 35 14.00 -6.66 2.60
N GLY A 36 13.70 -5.38 2.81
CA GLY A 36 14.36 -4.25 2.15
C GLY A 36 13.71 -3.82 0.82
N MET A 37 12.79 -4.59 0.26
CA MET A 37 12.06 -4.18 -0.93
C MET A 37 11.05 -3.07 -0.59
N ILE A 38 10.94 -2.09 -1.47
CA ILE A 38 9.94 -1.01 -1.39
C ILE A 38 9.02 -1.14 -2.60
N PHE A 39 7.73 -1.24 -2.33
CA PHE A 39 6.69 -1.33 -3.35
C PHE A 39 5.84 -0.09 -3.39
N GLN A 40 5.40 0.23 -4.56
CA GLN A 40 4.29 1.11 -4.82
C GLN A 40 3.05 0.23 -4.99
N VAL A 41 2.12 0.32 -4.06
CA VAL A 41 0.81 -0.31 -4.19
C VAL A 41 0.01 0.61 -5.09
N ASP A 42 -0.29 0.15 -6.29
CA ASP A 42 -0.92 0.95 -7.34
C ASP A 42 -2.19 0.23 -7.83
N PHE A 43 -3.34 0.83 -7.53
CA PHE A 43 -4.63 0.33 -7.99
C PHE A 43 -5.25 1.32 -8.96
N ILE A 44 -5.61 0.84 -10.13
CA ILE A 44 -6.32 1.62 -11.14
C ILE A 44 -7.65 0.92 -11.42
N PRO A 45 -8.64 1.04 -10.52
CA PRO A 45 -9.95 0.45 -10.75
C PRO A 45 -10.64 1.15 -11.91
N ASN A 46 -11.27 0.35 -12.75
CA ASN A 46 -12.03 0.81 -13.89
C ASN A 46 -13.44 0.24 -13.83
N GLN A 47 -14.43 1.09 -14.05
CA GLN A 47 -15.82 0.67 -14.14
C GLN A 47 -16.47 1.39 -15.33
N GLU A 48 -17.21 0.64 -16.15
CA GLU A 48 -17.90 1.20 -17.31
C GLU A 48 -18.81 2.37 -16.93
N GLY A 49 -18.70 3.48 -17.67
CA GLY A 49 -19.44 4.70 -17.41
C GLY A 49 -18.87 5.64 -16.34
N HIS A 50 -17.76 5.26 -15.70
CA HIS A 50 -17.07 6.07 -14.70
C HIS A 50 -15.61 6.31 -15.09
N HIS A 51 -15.08 7.47 -14.68
CA HIS A 51 -13.66 7.74 -14.86
C HIS A 51 -12.83 6.82 -13.95
N GLY A 52 -11.71 6.31 -14.47
CA GLY A 52 -10.73 5.58 -13.69
C GLY A 52 -10.12 6.46 -12.59
N VAL A 53 -9.75 5.85 -11.49
CA VAL A 53 -9.09 6.51 -10.36
C VAL A 53 -7.79 5.76 -10.09
N SER A 54 -6.68 6.48 -9.97
CA SER A 54 -5.42 5.90 -9.51
C SER A 54 -5.28 6.08 -8.00
N ALA A 55 -4.92 5.01 -7.32
CA ALA A 55 -4.63 5.01 -5.90
C ALA A 55 -3.25 4.40 -5.68
N GLU A 56 -2.29 5.24 -5.36
CA GLU A 56 -0.90 4.85 -5.15
C GLU A 56 -0.45 5.08 -3.71
N SER A 57 0.32 4.14 -3.18
CA SER A 57 0.89 4.25 -1.85
C SER A 57 2.16 3.43 -1.73
N ARG A 58 3.11 3.88 -0.93
CA ARG A 58 4.38 3.19 -0.72
C ARG A 58 4.37 2.36 0.54
N VAL A 59 4.86 1.13 0.41
CA VAL A 59 5.10 0.22 1.52
C VAL A 59 6.51 -0.36 1.43
N ALA A 60 7.16 -0.52 2.56
CA ALA A 60 8.41 -1.29 2.65
C ALA A 60 8.11 -2.67 3.26
N ILE A 61 8.89 -3.65 2.84
CA ILE A 61 8.92 -4.97 3.45
C ILE A 61 10.10 -5.03 4.40
N ALA A 62 9.85 -5.39 5.65
CA ALA A 62 10.88 -5.47 6.68
C ALA A 62 10.70 -6.72 7.54
N ASP A 63 11.68 -7.60 7.55
CA ASP A 63 11.76 -8.68 8.53
C ASP A 63 12.02 -8.16 9.95
N ALA A 64 12.07 -9.04 10.92
CA ALA A 64 12.24 -8.67 12.33
C ALA A 64 13.58 -7.94 12.60
N GLU A 65 14.64 -8.31 11.89
CA GLU A 65 15.96 -7.70 12.05
C GLU A 65 15.96 -6.27 11.51
N LEU A 66 15.46 -6.06 10.29
CA LEU A 66 15.36 -4.73 9.69
C LEU A 66 14.41 -3.82 10.49
N ARG A 67 13.29 -4.33 11.00
CA ARG A 67 12.39 -3.54 11.87
C ARG A 67 13.11 -3.05 13.11
N LYS A 68 13.85 -3.94 13.79
CA LYS A 68 14.63 -3.58 14.97
C LYS A 68 15.73 -2.56 14.66
N ASP A 69 16.37 -2.70 13.52
CA ASP A 69 17.38 -1.74 13.04
C ASP A 69 16.79 -0.36 12.80
N ILE A 70 15.62 -0.29 12.16
CA ILE A 70 14.91 0.98 11.93
C ILE A 70 14.51 1.62 13.26
N GLU A 71 13.94 0.85 14.18
CA GLU A 71 13.54 1.34 15.50
C GLU A 71 14.72 1.94 16.27
N ASN A 72 15.86 1.26 16.26
CA ASN A 72 17.05 1.70 16.99
C ASN A 72 17.77 2.89 16.35
N LYS A 73 17.89 2.89 15.02
CA LYS A 73 18.68 3.89 14.28
C LYS A 73 17.85 5.13 13.90
N TYR A 74 16.54 4.95 13.74
CA TYR A 74 15.62 5.98 13.25
C TYR A 74 14.31 6.00 14.05
N PRO A 75 14.35 6.28 15.37
CA PRO A 75 13.18 6.14 16.24
C PRO A 75 12.01 7.05 15.84
N GLU A 76 12.28 8.27 15.36
CA GLU A 76 11.21 9.18 14.89
C GLU A 76 10.51 8.64 13.63
N LEU A 77 11.26 8.03 12.71
CA LEU A 77 10.70 7.37 11.54
C LEU A 77 9.85 6.17 11.96
N TRP A 78 10.36 5.36 12.89
CA TRP A 78 9.66 4.20 13.42
C TRP A 78 8.34 4.60 14.07
N GLU A 79 8.33 5.62 14.93
CA GLU A 79 7.12 6.15 15.55
C GLU A 79 6.08 6.59 14.49
N ARG A 80 6.50 7.31 13.47
CA ARG A 80 5.61 7.72 12.37
C ARG A 80 5.01 6.54 11.62
N ILE A 81 5.78 5.48 11.40
CA ILE A 81 5.29 4.24 10.77
C ILE A 81 4.27 3.56 11.68
N GLN A 82 4.57 3.42 12.98
CA GLN A 82 3.65 2.79 13.93
C GLN A 82 2.35 3.58 14.08
N ASN A 83 2.40 4.90 14.09
CA ASN A 83 1.21 5.76 14.13
C ASN A 83 0.32 5.54 12.89
N ARG A 84 0.90 5.39 11.69
CA ARG A 84 0.15 5.03 10.48
C ARG A 84 -0.46 3.64 10.59
N ARG A 85 0.28 2.66 11.08
CA ARG A 85 -0.23 1.30 11.29
C ARG A 85 -1.39 1.27 12.27
N ALA A 86 -1.28 2.01 13.39
CA ALA A 86 -2.34 2.14 14.37
C ALA A 86 -3.60 2.76 13.74
N TYR A 87 -3.46 3.86 13.02
CA TYR A 87 -4.58 4.50 12.33
C TYR A 87 -5.24 3.55 11.31
N MET A 88 -4.46 2.82 10.53
CA MET A 88 -4.99 1.86 9.55
C MET A 88 -5.77 0.75 10.24
N ARG A 89 -5.28 0.23 11.37
CA ARG A 89 -5.96 -0.83 12.11
C ARG A 89 -7.21 -0.30 12.83
N ASP A 90 -7.06 0.79 13.58
CA ASP A 90 -8.07 1.22 14.56
C ASP A 90 -9.19 2.04 13.92
N GLU A 91 -8.87 2.86 12.91
CA GLU A 91 -9.84 3.74 12.26
C GLU A 91 -10.35 3.20 10.92
N LEU A 92 -9.49 2.48 10.18
CA LEU A 92 -9.84 1.99 8.84
C LEU A 92 -10.13 0.49 8.81
N ASN A 93 -9.91 -0.21 9.92
CA ASN A 93 -10.05 -1.65 10.01
C ASN A 93 -9.24 -2.39 8.92
N ILE A 94 -8.01 -1.92 8.66
CA ILE A 94 -7.03 -2.55 7.77
C ILE A 94 -5.97 -3.23 8.64
N GLU A 95 -5.99 -4.54 8.66
CA GLU A 95 -5.00 -5.32 9.36
C GLU A 95 -3.77 -5.55 8.46
N LEU A 96 -2.63 -5.03 8.87
CA LEU A 96 -1.36 -5.21 8.19
C LEU A 96 -0.52 -6.26 8.90
N LYS A 97 0.10 -7.14 8.13
CA LYS A 97 1.18 -7.99 8.64
C LYS A 97 2.32 -7.14 9.18
N GLU A 98 3.07 -7.67 10.15
CA GLU A 98 4.15 -6.94 10.81
C GLU A 98 5.24 -6.47 9.83
N GLU A 99 5.50 -7.27 8.80
CA GLU A 99 6.50 -6.99 7.79
C GLU A 99 6.15 -5.81 6.86
N LEU A 100 4.88 -5.39 6.84
CA LEU A 100 4.43 -4.30 5.98
C LEU A 100 4.53 -2.96 6.70
N LEU A 101 5.44 -2.11 6.24
CA LEU A 101 5.67 -0.78 6.78
C LEU A 101 5.12 0.29 5.83
N PRO A 102 3.97 0.94 6.15
CA PRO A 102 3.42 2.00 5.33
C PRO A 102 4.31 3.25 5.41
N LEU A 103 4.84 3.69 4.26
CA LEU A 103 5.75 4.84 4.18
C LEU A 103 5.04 6.16 3.92
N CYS A 104 3.79 6.11 3.49
CA CYS A 104 2.97 7.31 3.30
C CYS A 104 1.56 7.09 3.82
N SER A 105 0.81 8.17 3.97
CA SER A 105 -0.55 8.14 4.52
C SER A 105 -1.64 7.92 3.47
N THR A 106 -1.28 7.76 2.21
CA THR A 106 -2.22 7.71 1.08
C THR A 106 -3.20 6.54 1.19
N LEU A 107 -2.74 5.34 1.55
CA LEU A 107 -3.60 4.17 1.78
C LEU A 107 -4.71 4.44 2.81
N ALA A 108 -4.40 5.24 3.84
CA ALA A 108 -5.35 5.60 4.87
C ALA A 108 -6.47 6.49 4.33
N TYR A 109 -6.18 7.36 3.38
CA TYR A 109 -7.16 8.30 2.82
C TYR A 109 -8.03 7.68 1.73
N TYR A 110 -7.53 6.73 0.97
CA TYR A 110 -8.29 6.13 -0.13
C TYR A 110 -9.39 5.18 0.33
N ARG A 111 -9.23 4.51 1.45
CA ARG A 111 -10.23 3.55 1.92
C ARG A 111 -11.63 4.14 2.11
N PRO A 112 -11.83 5.33 2.71
CA PRO A 112 -13.17 5.92 2.83
C PRO A 112 -13.89 6.08 1.49
N PHE A 113 -13.16 6.31 0.41
CA PHE A 113 -13.74 6.45 -0.92
C PHE A 113 -14.06 5.11 -1.58
N PHE A 114 -13.15 4.14 -1.49
CA PHE A 114 -13.30 2.88 -2.20
C PHE A 114 -14.17 1.85 -1.49
N LEU A 115 -14.22 1.90 -0.16
CA LEU A 115 -14.89 0.88 0.63
C LEU A 115 -16.09 1.40 1.43
N ASN A 116 -16.33 2.69 1.41
CA ASN A 116 -17.48 3.32 2.07
C ASN A 116 -18.03 4.45 1.21
N PRO A 117 -19.02 4.17 0.34
CA PRO A 117 -19.57 5.16 -0.58
C PRO A 117 -20.32 6.31 0.12
N ASP A 118 -20.67 6.13 1.40
CA ASP A 118 -21.38 7.14 2.18
C ASP A 118 -20.43 8.20 2.79
N LYS A 119 -19.11 8.04 2.60
CA LYS A 119 -18.11 8.99 3.10
C LYS A 119 -17.31 9.62 1.97
N ALA A 120 -17.20 10.94 2.03
CA ALA A 120 -16.32 11.73 1.16
C ALA A 120 -15.44 12.64 2.01
N LEU A 121 -14.19 12.90 1.53
CA LEU A 121 -13.37 13.95 2.12
C LEU A 121 -13.98 15.30 1.76
N THR A 122 -14.18 16.15 2.76
CA THR A 122 -14.61 17.53 2.59
C THR A 122 -13.48 18.46 3.04
N LEU A 123 -13.23 19.49 2.27
CA LEU A 123 -12.41 20.61 2.73
C LEU A 123 -13.16 21.35 3.83
N LYS A 124 -12.50 21.55 4.97
CA LYS A 124 -13.01 22.44 6.02
C LYS A 124 -12.50 23.85 5.79
#